data_e809d213c44013ba836a0149dc2fee9c
#
_entry.id   e809d213c44013ba836a0149dc2fee9c
#
_cell.length_a   1.000
_cell.length_b   1.000
_cell.length_c   1.000
_cell.angle_alpha   90.00
_cell.angle_beta   90.00
_cell.angle_gamma   90.00
#
_symmetry.space_group_name_H-M   'P 1'
#
loop_
_entity.id
_entity.type
_entity.pdbx_description
1 polymer ?
#
loop_
_entity_poly.entity_id
_entity_poly.type
_entity_poly.pdbx_seq_one_letter_code
_entity_poly.pdbx_strand_id
1 'polypeptide(L)'
;IADIFGCAIGMADIQLVQGHLSAAMRTYEQAMRRASEQGGPVLRGTADMYVGMSEVHRERGDLPAAAQQLLRSQELGEHTGLPQNPYRWRVAMARIRQAEGDPGGALDLLNEAERLYMGDMFPNVRPVPALKARVWIAQDRVGEALGWAREQGLSAEDDLSYLREYEHITLARALLARYQGERAKHSVHQATRLLERLLLAAEEGGRKARVIEILVLQALAHQALADIPAALACLGRALALAEPEGYVRVFVDEGPPMASLLRAAAKQGTTRNYVRRLLATVSETGQDSPGRQALIDPLSERELDVLRLLGTELDGPAIARELMVSLHTVRTHTKHIYAKLAVTNRRAAVRVAAELNLPRTRNRQP
;
A
#
# COMPACT_ATOMS: atom_id res chain seq x y z
N ILE A 1 30.42 -22.41 5.82
CA ILE A 1 30.22 -20.93 5.96
C ILE A 1 29.04 -20.47 5.12
N ALA A 2 28.87 -20.97 3.86
CA ALA A 2 27.70 -20.68 3.03
C ALA A 2 26.37 -21.00 3.74
N ASP A 3 26.37 -21.99 4.64
CA ASP A 3 25.19 -22.38 5.42
C ASP A 3 24.74 -21.32 6.44
N ILE A 4 25.62 -20.43 6.89
CA ILE A 4 25.28 -19.40 7.88
C ILE A 4 24.23 -18.44 7.33
N PHE A 5 24.37 -17.97 6.10
CA PHE A 5 23.41 -17.04 5.49
C PHE A 5 22.09 -17.72 5.12
N GLY A 6 22.16 -18.97 4.61
CA GLY A 6 20.96 -19.76 4.36
C GLY A 6 20.14 -19.99 5.63
N CYS A 7 20.79 -20.36 6.73
CA CYS A 7 20.16 -20.49 8.04
C CYS A 7 19.60 -19.15 8.57
N ALA A 8 20.35 -18.05 8.37
CA ALA A 8 19.92 -16.72 8.81
C ALA A 8 18.67 -16.25 8.05
N ILE A 9 18.61 -16.48 6.72
CA ILE A 9 17.44 -16.19 5.90
C ILE A 9 16.24 -17.00 6.42
N GLY A 10 16.36 -18.31 6.53
CA GLY A 10 15.28 -19.17 7.00
C GLY A 10 14.77 -18.79 8.41
N MET A 11 15.68 -18.48 9.32
CA MET A 11 15.35 -18.03 10.69
C MET A 11 14.62 -16.69 10.65
N ALA A 12 15.11 -15.72 9.87
CA ALA A 12 14.50 -14.40 9.76
C ALA A 12 13.13 -14.48 9.07
N ASP A 13 12.95 -15.34 8.06
CA ASP A 13 11.66 -15.55 7.40
C ASP A 13 10.62 -16.09 8.39
N ILE A 14 11.00 -17.04 9.25
CA ILE A 14 10.13 -17.52 10.33
C ILE A 14 9.78 -16.37 11.28
N GLN A 15 10.76 -15.58 11.72
CA GLN A 15 10.55 -14.43 12.61
C GLN A 15 9.62 -13.38 11.99
N LEU A 16 9.76 -13.12 10.68
CA LEU A 16 8.87 -12.21 9.95
C LEU A 16 7.43 -12.73 9.91
N VAL A 17 7.22 -14.03 9.69
CA VAL A 17 5.90 -14.66 9.72
C VAL A 17 5.29 -14.58 11.13
N GLN A 18 6.10 -14.78 12.16
CA GLN A 18 5.71 -14.64 13.56
C GLN A 18 5.48 -13.19 14.00
N GLY A 19 5.74 -12.23 13.12
CA GLY A 19 5.56 -10.80 13.39
C GLY A 19 6.68 -10.14 14.18
N HIS A 20 7.86 -10.76 14.28
CA HIS A 20 9.00 -10.29 15.06
C HIS A 20 10.03 -9.55 14.18
N LEU A 21 9.71 -8.33 13.73
CA LEU A 21 10.59 -7.53 12.87
C LEU A 21 11.95 -7.23 13.51
N SER A 22 11.95 -6.95 14.82
CA SER A 22 13.18 -6.65 15.56
C SER A 22 14.09 -7.86 15.70
N ALA A 23 13.53 -9.07 15.85
CA ALA A 23 14.30 -10.29 15.87
C ALA A 23 14.89 -10.62 14.51
N ALA A 24 14.11 -10.48 13.44
CA ALA A 24 14.56 -10.68 12.07
C ALA A 24 15.73 -9.74 11.72
N MET A 25 15.62 -8.45 12.04
CA MET A 25 16.71 -7.48 11.85
C MET A 25 17.98 -7.92 12.59
N ARG A 26 17.88 -8.29 13.88
CA ARG A 26 19.04 -8.78 14.64
C ARG A 26 19.67 -10.02 14.03
N THR A 27 18.87 -10.94 13.50
CA THR A 27 19.37 -12.16 12.84
C THR A 27 20.21 -11.80 11.61
N TYR A 28 19.74 -10.89 10.74
CA TYR A 28 20.51 -10.42 9.60
C TYR A 28 21.81 -9.71 10.02
N GLU A 29 21.74 -8.78 10.98
CA GLU A 29 22.90 -8.05 11.48
C GLU A 29 23.95 -8.96 12.13
N GLN A 30 23.51 -9.98 12.89
CA GLN A 30 24.43 -10.95 13.50
C GLN A 30 25.12 -11.82 12.47
N ALA A 31 24.41 -12.28 11.43
CA ALA A 31 24.99 -13.03 10.35
C ALA A 31 26.06 -12.20 9.62
N MET A 32 25.77 -10.92 9.35
CA MET A 32 26.70 -9.99 8.72
C MET A 32 27.95 -9.74 9.58
N ARG A 33 27.80 -9.51 10.89
CA ARG A 33 28.93 -9.33 11.81
C ARG A 33 29.83 -10.55 11.83
N ARG A 34 29.26 -11.76 12.01
CA ARG A 34 30.04 -13.01 11.99
C ARG A 34 30.82 -13.22 10.70
N ALA A 35 30.21 -12.86 9.58
CA ALA A 35 30.88 -12.92 8.28
C ALA A 35 32.09 -11.96 8.20
N SER A 36 31.93 -10.73 8.73
CA SER A 36 33.00 -9.72 8.73
C SER A 36 34.17 -10.08 9.68
N GLU A 37 33.87 -10.68 10.83
CA GLU A 37 34.88 -11.07 11.83
C GLU A 37 35.82 -12.16 11.34
N GLN A 38 35.42 -12.96 10.36
CA GLN A 38 36.25 -14.03 9.81
C GLN A 38 37.34 -13.55 8.85
N GLY A 39 37.31 -12.31 8.40
CA GLY A 39 38.24 -11.71 7.45
C GLY A 39 38.32 -12.49 6.13
N GLY A 40 38.21 -11.80 5.02
CA GLY A 40 38.27 -12.48 3.72
C GLY A 40 37.36 -11.79 2.68
N PRO A 41 37.17 -12.39 1.51
CA PRO A 41 36.29 -11.87 0.49
C PRO A 41 34.83 -11.88 0.96
N VAL A 42 34.01 -11.01 0.37
CA VAL A 42 32.56 -10.93 0.65
C VAL A 42 31.91 -12.30 0.39
N LEU A 43 31.23 -12.82 1.39
CA LEU A 43 30.66 -14.16 1.33
C LEU A 43 29.38 -14.20 0.48
N ARG A 44 29.16 -15.32 -0.20
CA ARG A 44 27.92 -15.57 -0.95
C ARG A 44 26.74 -15.62 0.02
N GLY A 45 25.65 -14.88 -0.30
CA GLY A 45 24.48 -14.67 0.55
C GLY A 45 24.48 -13.30 1.25
N THR A 46 25.59 -12.55 1.21
CA THR A 46 25.65 -11.20 1.80
C THR A 46 24.64 -10.27 1.16
N ALA A 47 24.47 -10.31 -0.17
CA ALA A 47 23.49 -9.51 -0.88
C ALA A 47 22.05 -9.81 -0.41
N ASP A 48 21.74 -11.06 -0.07
CA ASP A 48 20.43 -11.47 0.45
C ASP A 48 20.13 -10.92 1.86
N MET A 49 21.16 -10.73 2.69
CA MET A 49 21.00 -10.10 4.00
C MET A 49 20.46 -8.66 3.84
N TYR A 50 21.01 -7.91 2.90
CA TYR A 50 20.54 -6.56 2.60
C TYR A 50 19.10 -6.55 2.06
N VAL A 51 18.72 -7.50 1.21
CA VAL A 51 17.34 -7.66 0.76
C VAL A 51 16.40 -7.92 1.94
N GLY A 52 16.78 -8.82 2.86
CA GLY A 52 15.99 -9.10 4.06
C GLY A 52 15.86 -7.89 4.99
N MET A 53 16.95 -7.13 5.22
CA MET A 53 16.91 -5.90 6.01
C MET A 53 16.00 -4.83 5.36
N SER A 54 15.99 -4.74 4.01
CA SER A 54 15.11 -3.81 3.30
C SER A 54 13.62 -4.08 3.57
N GLU A 55 13.22 -5.36 3.64
CA GLU A 55 11.85 -5.75 3.97
C GLU A 55 11.45 -5.27 5.38
N VAL A 56 12.33 -5.40 6.37
CA VAL A 56 12.07 -4.92 7.74
C VAL A 56 11.93 -3.39 7.76
N HIS A 57 12.84 -2.65 7.10
CA HIS A 57 12.74 -1.20 6.99
C HIS A 57 11.44 -0.76 6.31
N ARG A 58 11.07 -1.44 5.22
CA ARG A 58 9.81 -1.17 4.53
C ARG A 58 8.61 -1.37 5.46
N GLU A 59 8.51 -2.50 6.17
CA GLU A 59 7.38 -2.74 7.09
C GLU A 59 7.28 -1.66 8.17
N ARG A 60 8.40 -1.09 8.60
CA ARG A 60 8.47 0.02 9.55
C ARG A 60 8.20 1.41 8.93
N GLY A 61 7.99 1.47 7.62
CA GLY A 61 7.70 2.70 6.89
C GLY A 61 8.94 3.53 6.52
N ASP A 62 10.16 3.02 6.80
CA ASP A 62 11.41 3.70 6.43
C ASP A 62 11.81 3.29 5.00
N LEU A 63 11.10 3.88 4.01
CA LEU A 63 11.34 3.58 2.59
C LEU A 63 12.74 4.02 2.12
N PRO A 64 13.30 5.16 2.55
CA PRO A 64 14.65 5.53 2.19
C PRO A 64 15.69 4.52 2.68
N ALA A 65 15.61 4.07 3.92
CA ALA A 65 16.51 3.03 4.43
C ALA A 65 16.30 1.69 3.70
N ALA A 66 15.06 1.31 3.40
CA ALA A 66 14.76 0.11 2.63
C ALA A 66 15.42 0.14 1.24
N ALA A 67 15.27 1.25 0.51
CA ALA A 67 15.89 1.44 -0.80
C ALA A 67 17.43 1.42 -0.72
N GLN A 68 18.01 2.05 0.33
CA GLN A 68 19.45 2.03 0.54
C GLN A 68 20.00 0.62 0.75
N GLN A 69 19.29 -0.26 1.47
CA GLN A 69 19.71 -1.66 1.61
C GLN A 69 19.69 -2.38 0.26
N LEU A 70 18.69 -2.15 -0.58
CA LEU A 70 18.64 -2.76 -1.92
C LEU A 70 19.76 -2.25 -2.84
N LEU A 71 20.11 -0.97 -2.76
CA LEU A 71 21.26 -0.44 -3.48
C LEU A 71 22.56 -1.13 -3.05
N ARG A 72 22.78 -1.32 -1.75
CA ARG A 72 23.95 -2.06 -1.22
C ARG A 72 23.98 -3.51 -1.72
N SER A 73 22.81 -4.18 -1.76
CA SER A 73 22.70 -5.53 -2.33
C SER A 73 23.14 -5.55 -3.80
N GLN A 74 22.76 -4.56 -4.58
CA GLN A 74 23.08 -4.44 -6.00
C GLN A 74 24.57 -4.13 -6.24
N GLU A 75 25.15 -3.22 -5.45
CA GLU A 75 26.58 -2.84 -5.54
C GLU A 75 27.54 -4.01 -5.28
N LEU A 76 27.13 -4.96 -4.45
CA LEU A 76 27.91 -6.17 -4.17
C LEU A 76 28.00 -7.12 -5.37
N GLY A 77 27.09 -7.00 -6.33
CA GLY A 77 27.06 -7.80 -7.55
C GLY A 77 26.44 -9.20 -7.37
N GLU A 78 26.12 -9.83 -8.49
CA GLU A 78 25.38 -11.10 -8.53
C GLU A 78 26.14 -12.27 -7.86
N HIS A 79 27.47 -12.26 -7.88
CA HIS A 79 28.28 -13.34 -7.31
C HIS A 79 28.23 -13.44 -5.79
N THR A 80 27.76 -12.39 -5.10
CA THR A 80 27.58 -12.36 -3.64
C THR A 80 26.17 -12.73 -3.20
N GLY A 81 25.26 -12.89 -4.15
CA GLY A 81 23.87 -13.33 -3.92
C GLY A 81 23.72 -14.86 -4.00
N LEU A 82 22.67 -15.37 -3.36
CA LEU A 82 22.16 -16.71 -3.62
C LEU A 82 21.41 -16.74 -4.97
N PRO A 83 21.16 -17.92 -5.57
CA PRO A 83 20.52 -18.00 -6.88
C PRO A 83 19.19 -17.23 -7.00
N GLN A 84 18.43 -17.13 -5.91
CA GLN A 84 17.16 -16.40 -5.85
C GLN A 84 17.32 -14.90 -5.55
N ASN A 85 18.54 -14.39 -5.34
CA ASN A 85 18.74 -12.97 -5.03
C ASN A 85 18.15 -12.03 -6.08
N PRO A 86 18.35 -12.22 -7.41
CA PRO A 86 17.79 -11.36 -8.43
C PRO A 86 16.25 -11.29 -8.40
N TYR A 87 15.60 -12.42 -8.09
CA TYR A 87 14.14 -12.50 -7.89
C TYR A 87 13.71 -11.75 -6.63
N ARG A 88 14.33 -12.04 -5.47
CA ARG A 88 13.99 -11.45 -4.17
C ARG A 88 14.20 -9.94 -4.17
N TRP A 89 15.29 -9.47 -4.80
CA TRP A 89 15.56 -8.05 -4.94
C TRP A 89 14.45 -7.32 -5.71
N ARG A 90 13.99 -7.88 -6.84
CA ARG A 90 12.92 -7.28 -7.65
C ARG A 90 11.59 -7.25 -6.91
N VAL A 91 11.25 -8.31 -6.20
CA VAL A 91 10.05 -8.35 -5.37
C VAL A 91 10.12 -7.29 -4.27
N ALA A 92 11.24 -7.16 -3.58
CA ALA A 92 11.42 -6.14 -2.54
C ALA A 92 11.34 -4.73 -3.11
N MET A 93 12.01 -4.43 -4.24
CA MET A 93 11.95 -3.14 -4.90
C MET A 93 10.54 -2.82 -5.42
N ALA A 94 9.82 -3.80 -5.99
CA ALA A 94 8.44 -3.62 -6.43
C ALA A 94 7.52 -3.16 -5.29
N ARG A 95 7.69 -3.73 -4.10
CA ARG A 95 6.94 -3.34 -2.90
C ARG A 95 7.28 -1.93 -2.42
N ILE A 96 8.54 -1.49 -2.58
CA ILE A 96 8.95 -0.11 -2.31
C ILE A 96 8.30 0.82 -3.33
N ARG A 97 8.40 0.52 -4.63
CA ARG A 97 7.76 1.32 -5.69
C ARG A 97 6.26 1.49 -5.49
N GLN A 98 5.57 0.40 -5.15
CA GLN A 98 4.16 0.47 -4.81
C GLN A 98 3.90 1.42 -3.62
N ALA A 99 4.72 1.34 -2.58
CA ALA A 99 4.62 2.19 -1.40
C ALA A 99 4.91 3.68 -1.67
N GLU A 100 5.76 3.97 -2.68
CA GLU A 100 6.06 5.32 -3.18
C GLU A 100 4.99 5.87 -4.14
N GLY A 101 3.97 5.06 -4.48
CA GLY A 101 2.90 5.46 -5.38
C GLY A 101 3.25 5.28 -6.87
N ASP A 102 4.20 4.41 -7.19
CA ASP A 102 4.56 3.99 -8.55
C ASP A 102 4.12 2.52 -8.80
N PRO A 103 2.82 2.26 -9.01
CA PRO A 103 2.33 0.91 -9.28
C PRO A 103 2.73 0.40 -10.67
N GLY A 104 3.04 1.30 -11.63
CA GLY A 104 3.54 0.93 -12.95
C GLY A 104 4.92 0.29 -12.85
N GLY A 105 5.87 0.98 -12.24
CA GLY A 105 7.22 0.47 -12.00
C GLY A 105 7.21 -0.79 -11.10
N ALA A 106 6.26 -0.90 -10.16
CA ALA A 106 6.07 -2.11 -9.38
C ALA A 106 5.67 -3.31 -10.24
N LEU A 107 4.73 -3.16 -11.19
CA LEU A 107 4.32 -4.24 -12.10
C LEU A 107 5.45 -4.65 -13.04
N ASP A 108 6.25 -3.72 -13.54
CA ASP A 108 7.39 -4.01 -14.41
C ASP A 108 8.41 -4.89 -13.67
N LEU A 109 8.75 -4.51 -12.44
CA LEU A 109 9.65 -5.29 -11.58
C LEU A 109 9.08 -6.67 -11.24
N LEU A 110 7.77 -6.79 -11.00
CA LEU A 110 7.11 -8.08 -10.76
C LEU A 110 7.11 -8.96 -12.02
N ASN A 111 6.94 -8.38 -13.22
CA ASN A 111 7.06 -9.11 -14.48
C ASN A 111 8.47 -9.64 -14.71
N GLU A 112 9.51 -8.88 -14.33
CA GLU A 112 10.89 -9.36 -14.36
C GLU A 112 11.13 -10.45 -13.31
N ALA A 113 10.62 -10.28 -12.08
CA ALA A 113 10.75 -11.26 -11.03
C ALA A 113 10.15 -12.62 -11.43
N GLU A 114 8.98 -12.61 -12.06
CA GLU A 114 8.31 -13.84 -12.52
C GLU A 114 9.15 -14.64 -13.52
N ARG A 115 9.87 -13.94 -14.43
CA ARG A 115 10.79 -14.59 -15.39
C ARG A 115 12.05 -15.17 -14.75
N LEU A 116 12.45 -14.62 -13.61
CA LEU A 116 13.66 -15.02 -12.90
C LEU A 116 13.42 -16.09 -11.83
N TYR A 117 12.17 -16.41 -11.55
CA TYR A 117 11.83 -17.41 -10.54
C TYR A 117 12.17 -18.82 -11.05
N MET A 118 13.12 -19.47 -10.39
CA MET A 118 13.61 -20.82 -10.76
C MET A 118 13.19 -21.90 -9.75
N GLY A 119 12.23 -21.62 -8.87
CA GLY A 119 11.95 -22.49 -7.73
C GLY A 119 12.92 -22.27 -6.57
N ASP A 120 12.56 -22.66 -5.37
CA ASP A 120 13.36 -22.55 -4.17
C ASP A 120 13.23 -23.84 -3.34
N MET A 121 14.19 -24.06 -2.42
CA MET A 121 14.10 -25.10 -1.40
C MET A 121 12.91 -24.83 -0.46
N PHE A 122 12.55 -23.56 -0.27
CA PHE A 122 11.43 -23.13 0.53
C PHE A 122 10.20 -22.87 -0.35
N PRO A 123 8.98 -23.22 0.14
CA PRO A 123 7.75 -22.94 -0.59
C PRO A 123 7.57 -21.44 -0.87
N ASN A 124 7.15 -21.10 -2.08
CA ASN A 124 6.82 -19.72 -2.42
C ASN A 124 5.44 -19.34 -1.84
N VAL A 125 5.42 -18.92 -0.58
CA VAL A 125 4.20 -18.50 0.12
C VAL A 125 3.68 -17.11 -0.27
N ARG A 126 4.39 -16.41 -1.17
CA ARG A 126 4.00 -15.09 -1.71
C ARG A 126 4.23 -15.06 -3.21
N PRO A 127 3.45 -15.80 -4.00
CA PRO A 127 3.69 -15.92 -5.44
C PRO A 127 3.50 -14.57 -6.15
N VAL A 128 4.31 -14.33 -7.19
CA VAL A 128 4.28 -13.07 -7.96
C VAL A 128 2.89 -12.75 -8.51
N PRO A 129 2.10 -13.70 -9.04
CA PRO A 129 0.74 -13.41 -9.49
C PRO A 129 -0.15 -12.81 -8.41
N ALA A 130 -0.02 -13.26 -7.14
CA ALA A 130 -0.75 -12.67 -6.02
C ALA A 130 -0.26 -11.26 -5.66
N LEU A 131 1.05 -10.99 -5.80
CA LEU A 131 1.60 -9.64 -5.64
C LEU A 131 1.08 -8.69 -6.72
N LYS A 132 1.05 -9.12 -8.00
CA LYS A 132 0.45 -8.36 -9.10
C LYS A 132 -1.03 -8.06 -8.84
N ALA A 133 -1.79 -9.05 -8.36
CA ALA A 133 -3.20 -8.86 -8.03
C ALA A 133 -3.39 -7.75 -6.97
N ARG A 134 -2.51 -7.66 -5.96
CA ARG A 134 -2.54 -6.56 -4.98
C ARG A 134 -2.23 -5.19 -5.60
N VAL A 135 -1.32 -5.12 -6.57
CA VAL A 135 -1.06 -3.88 -7.31
C VAL A 135 -2.27 -3.49 -8.15
N TRP A 136 -2.91 -4.44 -8.83
CA TRP A 136 -4.15 -4.17 -9.59
C TRP A 136 -5.29 -3.67 -8.69
N ILE A 137 -5.47 -4.25 -7.50
CA ILE A 137 -6.46 -3.76 -6.52
C ILE A 137 -6.16 -2.30 -6.15
N ALA A 138 -4.89 -1.95 -5.89
CA ALA A 138 -4.50 -0.59 -5.56
C ALA A 138 -4.69 0.41 -6.73
N GLN A 139 -4.75 -0.08 -7.97
CA GLN A 139 -5.07 0.69 -9.18
C GLN A 139 -6.57 0.70 -9.54
N ASP A 140 -7.44 0.18 -8.66
CA ASP A 140 -8.89 0.00 -8.94
C ASP A 140 -9.19 -0.97 -10.12
N ARG A 141 -8.21 -1.79 -10.51
CA ARG A 141 -8.33 -2.83 -11.54
C ARG A 141 -8.84 -4.14 -10.93
N VAL A 142 -9.98 -4.07 -10.26
CA VAL A 142 -10.55 -5.19 -9.48
C VAL A 142 -10.92 -6.38 -10.36
N GLY A 143 -11.34 -6.13 -11.61
CA GLY A 143 -11.68 -7.16 -12.58
C GLY A 143 -10.52 -8.11 -12.88
N GLU A 144 -9.31 -7.58 -13.02
CA GLU A 144 -8.08 -8.37 -13.27
C GLU A 144 -7.67 -9.17 -12.03
N ALA A 145 -7.76 -8.57 -10.84
CA ALA A 145 -7.49 -9.28 -9.60
C ALA A 145 -8.44 -10.46 -9.36
N LEU A 146 -9.73 -10.29 -9.68
CA LEU A 146 -10.72 -11.38 -9.61
C LEU A 146 -10.54 -12.38 -10.76
N GLY A 147 -10.06 -11.95 -11.93
CA GLY A 147 -9.65 -12.82 -13.04
C GLY A 147 -8.53 -13.77 -12.58
N TRP A 148 -7.47 -13.20 -12.02
CA TRP A 148 -6.38 -13.96 -11.43
C TRP A 148 -6.87 -14.98 -10.39
N ALA A 149 -7.74 -14.58 -9.47
CA ALA A 149 -8.26 -15.51 -8.45
C ALA A 149 -8.99 -16.71 -9.07
N ARG A 150 -9.77 -16.49 -10.14
CA ARG A 150 -10.44 -17.57 -10.88
C ARG A 150 -9.45 -18.47 -11.61
N GLU A 151 -8.43 -17.91 -12.24
CA GLU A 151 -7.37 -18.68 -12.93
C GLU A 151 -6.59 -19.55 -11.96
N GLN A 152 -6.36 -19.08 -10.72
CA GLN A 152 -5.73 -19.85 -9.65
C GLN A 152 -6.70 -20.82 -8.94
N GLY A 153 -7.96 -20.88 -9.37
CA GLY A 153 -8.99 -21.73 -8.76
C GLY A 153 -9.24 -21.37 -7.29
N LEU A 154 -9.14 -20.08 -6.91
CA LEU A 154 -9.37 -19.62 -5.54
C LEU A 154 -10.86 -19.38 -5.27
N SER A 155 -11.33 -19.91 -4.14
CA SER A 155 -12.67 -19.69 -3.61
C SER A 155 -12.63 -19.24 -2.15
N ALA A 156 -13.65 -18.49 -1.74
CA ALA A 156 -13.83 -18.14 -0.32
C ALA A 156 -14.17 -19.34 0.57
N GLU A 157 -14.57 -20.45 -0.05
CA GLU A 157 -15.00 -21.69 0.65
C GLU A 157 -13.90 -22.78 0.64
N ASP A 158 -12.72 -22.51 0.04
CA ASP A 158 -11.62 -23.48 -0.01
C ASP A 158 -11.17 -23.92 1.38
N ASP A 159 -10.61 -25.12 1.47
CA ASP A 159 -9.84 -25.52 2.64
C ASP A 159 -8.56 -24.69 2.73
N LEU A 160 -8.34 -24.07 3.89
CA LEU A 160 -7.23 -23.17 4.08
C LEU A 160 -5.93 -23.93 4.36
N SER A 161 -4.86 -23.52 3.69
CA SER A 161 -3.50 -23.99 3.94
C SER A 161 -2.53 -22.83 4.08
N TYR A 162 -1.48 -23.01 4.85
CA TYR A 162 -0.41 -22.03 4.99
C TYR A 162 0.21 -21.63 3.64
N LEU A 163 0.35 -22.59 2.72
CA LEU A 163 0.98 -22.35 1.41
C LEU A 163 0.17 -21.40 0.52
N ARG A 164 -1.16 -21.36 0.71
CA ARG A 164 -2.06 -20.51 -0.06
C ARG A 164 -2.67 -19.36 0.75
N GLU A 165 -2.24 -19.19 2.01
CA GLU A 165 -2.79 -18.15 2.91
C GLU A 165 -2.70 -16.75 2.30
N TYR A 166 -1.56 -16.40 1.69
CA TYR A 166 -1.37 -15.09 1.05
C TYR A 166 -2.30 -14.86 -0.14
N GLU A 167 -2.55 -15.90 -0.93
CA GLU A 167 -3.49 -15.86 -2.05
C GLU A 167 -4.93 -15.67 -1.56
N HIS A 168 -5.36 -16.39 -0.50
CA HIS A 168 -6.69 -16.21 0.08
C HIS A 168 -6.88 -14.84 0.74
N ILE A 169 -5.86 -14.28 1.40
CA ILE A 169 -5.90 -12.90 1.90
C ILE A 169 -6.03 -11.91 0.72
N THR A 170 -5.35 -12.18 -0.39
CA THR A 170 -5.46 -11.35 -1.61
C THR A 170 -6.84 -11.46 -2.25
N LEU A 171 -7.44 -12.66 -2.27
CA LEU A 171 -8.85 -12.84 -2.68
C LEU A 171 -9.80 -12.02 -1.79
N ALA A 172 -9.63 -12.06 -0.46
CA ALA A 172 -10.46 -11.26 0.45
C ALA A 172 -10.33 -9.75 0.15
N ARG A 173 -9.12 -9.25 -0.14
CA ARG A 173 -8.89 -7.86 -0.59
C ARG A 173 -9.65 -7.54 -1.88
N ALA A 174 -9.59 -8.41 -2.89
CA ALA A 174 -10.30 -8.22 -4.16
C ALA A 174 -11.83 -8.20 -3.97
N LEU A 175 -12.37 -9.07 -3.10
CA LEU A 175 -13.79 -9.08 -2.75
C LEU A 175 -14.23 -7.81 -2.02
N LEU A 176 -13.40 -7.27 -1.11
CA LEU A 176 -13.65 -6.00 -0.44
C LEU A 176 -13.62 -4.82 -1.42
N ALA A 177 -12.63 -4.77 -2.30
CA ALA A 177 -12.52 -3.74 -3.34
C ALA A 177 -13.74 -3.79 -4.29
N ARG A 178 -14.18 -4.99 -4.68
CA ARG A 178 -15.41 -5.15 -5.48
C ARG A 178 -16.64 -4.59 -4.77
N TYR A 179 -16.78 -4.82 -3.46
CA TYR A 179 -17.89 -4.24 -2.71
C TYR A 179 -17.83 -2.71 -2.70
N GLN A 180 -16.65 -2.13 -2.58
CA GLN A 180 -16.48 -0.66 -2.57
C GLN A 180 -16.88 -0.05 -3.92
N GLY A 181 -16.51 -0.66 -5.04
CA GLY A 181 -16.85 -0.19 -6.38
C GLY A 181 -18.30 -0.46 -6.79
N GLU A 182 -18.74 -1.72 -6.67
CA GLU A 182 -20.02 -2.18 -7.21
C GLU A 182 -21.16 -2.28 -6.17
N ARG A 183 -20.88 -2.06 -4.87
CA ARG A 183 -21.80 -2.30 -3.76
C ARG A 183 -22.37 -3.73 -3.71
N ALA A 184 -21.62 -4.69 -4.23
CA ALA A 184 -22.01 -6.10 -4.28
C ALA A 184 -22.01 -6.73 -2.87
N LYS A 185 -23.15 -6.66 -2.17
CA LYS A 185 -23.28 -7.13 -0.76
C LYS A 185 -22.77 -8.57 -0.56
N HIS A 186 -22.97 -9.44 -1.54
CA HIS A 186 -22.47 -10.82 -1.48
C HIS A 186 -20.95 -10.87 -1.31
N SER A 187 -20.20 -10.00 -2.00
CA SER A 187 -18.73 -10.00 -1.96
C SER A 187 -18.18 -9.64 -0.58
N VAL A 188 -18.77 -8.66 0.12
CA VAL A 188 -18.29 -8.30 1.47
C VAL A 188 -18.60 -9.41 2.48
N HIS A 189 -19.72 -10.11 2.37
CA HIS A 189 -20.03 -11.26 3.25
C HIS A 189 -19.09 -12.43 2.99
N GLN A 190 -18.76 -12.72 1.72
CA GLN A 190 -17.75 -13.73 1.38
C GLN A 190 -16.38 -13.34 1.97
N ALA A 191 -15.96 -12.08 1.81
CA ALA A 191 -14.70 -11.60 2.36
C ALA A 191 -14.65 -11.72 3.88
N THR A 192 -15.73 -11.33 4.58
CA THR A 192 -15.79 -11.39 6.05
C THR A 192 -15.65 -12.82 6.55
N ARG A 193 -16.43 -13.77 6.01
CA ARG A 193 -16.34 -15.19 6.39
C ARG A 193 -14.96 -15.79 6.10
N LEU A 194 -14.37 -15.47 4.94
CA LEU A 194 -13.03 -15.91 4.60
C LEU A 194 -11.99 -15.35 5.58
N LEU A 195 -12.06 -14.06 5.91
CA LEU A 195 -11.17 -13.41 6.87
C LEU A 195 -11.30 -13.98 8.29
N GLU A 196 -12.51 -14.36 8.73
CA GLU A 196 -12.73 -15.03 10.02
C GLU A 196 -12.01 -16.38 10.09
N ARG A 197 -12.15 -17.20 9.05
CA ARG A 197 -11.47 -18.51 8.94
C ARG A 197 -9.94 -18.35 8.87
N LEU A 198 -9.45 -17.39 8.08
CA LEU A 198 -8.03 -17.07 7.98
C LEU A 198 -7.45 -16.59 9.32
N LEU A 199 -8.22 -15.79 10.06
CA LEU A 199 -7.79 -15.29 11.37
C LEU A 199 -7.55 -16.47 12.34
N LEU A 200 -8.51 -17.38 12.46
CA LEU A 200 -8.38 -18.56 13.33
C LEU A 200 -7.15 -19.39 12.92
N ALA A 201 -6.99 -19.71 11.65
CA ALA A 201 -5.85 -20.47 11.16
C ALA A 201 -4.50 -19.76 11.40
N ALA A 202 -4.45 -18.43 11.25
CA ALA A 202 -3.24 -17.65 11.51
C ALA A 202 -2.90 -17.57 13.00
N GLU A 203 -3.89 -17.47 13.87
CA GLU A 203 -3.72 -17.49 15.33
C GLU A 203 -3.22 -18.83 15.83
N GLU A 204 -3.85 -19.92 15.43
CA GLU A 204 -3.42 -21.29 15.75
C GLU A 204 -1.99 -21.56 15.29
N GLY A 205 -1.62 -21.03 14.11
CA GLY A 205 -0.27 -21.16 13.58
C GLY A 205 0.75 -20.18 14.14
N GLY A 206 0.38 -19.29 15.05
CA GLY A 206 1.28 -18.27 15.64
C GLY A 206 1.79 -17.22 14.65
N ARG A 207 1.13 -17.03 13.51
CA ARG A 207 1.55 -16.15 12.41
C ARG A 207 1.07 -14.71 12.63
N LYS A 208 1.60 -14.03 13.63
CA LYS A 208 1.16 -12.69 14.07
C LYS A 208 1.17 -11.64 12.96
N ALA A 209 2.13 -11.69 12.03
CA ALA A 209 2.15 -10.77 10.90
C ALA A 209 0.87 -10.90 10.06
N ARG A 210 0.36 -12.13 9.85
CA ARG A 210 -0.90 -12.38 9.15
C ARG A 210 -2.10 -12.00 10.00
N VAL A 211 -2.09 -12.27 11.28
CA VAL A 211 -3.14 -11.83 12.24
C VAL A 211 -3.32 -10.31 12.13
N ILE A 212 -2.23 -9.52 12.15
CA ILE A 212 -2.29 -8.07 12.02
C ILE A 212 -2.94 -7.68 10.68
N GLU A 213 -2.47 -8.25 9.57
CA GLU A 213 -3.00 -7.96 8.22
C GLU A 213 -4.49 -8.30 8.11
N ILE A 214 -4.90 -9.47 8.61
CA ILE A 214 -6.29 -9.91 8.57
C ILE A 214 -7.19 -9.02 9.42
N LEU A 215 -6.77 -8.64 10.62
CA LEU A 215 -7.51 -7.72 11.50
C LEU A 215 -7.68 -6.33 10.86
N VAL A 216 -6.68 -5.84 10.14
CA VAL A 216 -6.76 -4.61 9.36
C VAL A 216 -7.84 -4.73 8.28
N LEU A 217 -7.89 -5.84 7.55
CA LEU A 217 -8.92 -6.08 6.53
C LEU A 217 -10.32 -6.25 7.13
N GLN A 218 -10.44 -6.92 8.29
CA GLN A 218 -11.72 -7.01 9.01
C GLN A 218 -12.21 -5.63 9.47
N ALA A 219 -11.31 -4.77 9.95
CA ALA A 219 -11.65 -3.40 10.30
C ALA A 219 -12.21 -2.63 9.10
N LEU A 220 -11.60 -2.78 7.93
CA LEU A 220 -12.08 -2.17 6.68
C LEU A 220 -13.42 -2.77 6.21
N ALA A 221 -13.62 -4.09 6.37
CA ALA A 221 -14.86 -4.75 6.04
C ALA A 221 -16.02 -4.25 6.91
N HIS A 222 -15.82 -4.16 8.24
CA HIS A 222 -16.81 -3.62 9.17
C HIS A 222 -17.09 -2.15 8.90
N GLN A 223 -16.08 -1.33 8.61
CA GLN A 223 -16.26 0.05 8.22
C GLN A 223 -17.13 0.18 6.96
N ALA A 224 -16.88 -0.65 5.95
CA ALA A 224 -17.64 -0.67 4.71
C ALA A 224 -19.12 -1.04 4.92
N LEU A 225 -19.40 -1.85 5.94
CA LEU A 225 -20.76 -2.20 6.42
C LEU A 225 -21.35 -1.18 7.39
N ALA A 226 -20.65 -0.07 7.66
CA ALA A 226 -21.00 0.95 8.64
C ALA A 226 -21.07 0.47 10.11
N ASP A 227 -20.46 -0.68 10.42
CA ASP A 227 -20.27 -1.20 11.78
C ASP A 227 -18.98 -0.64 12.39
N ILE A 228 -19.01 0.63 12.78
CA ILE A 228 -17.83 1.33 13.31
C ILE A 228 -17.35 0.74 14.65
N PRO A 229 -18.21 0.30 15.58
CA PRO A 229 -17.75 -0.35 16.82
C PRO A 229 -16.90 -1.61 16.55
N ALA A 230 -17.36 -2.52 15.67
CA ALA A 230 -16.62 -3.71 15.31
C ALA A 230 -15.32 -3.37 14.55
N ALA A 231 -15.37 -2.38 13.64
CA ALA A 231 -14.20 -1.89 12.93
C ALA A 231 -13.10 -1.39 13.90
N LEU A 232 -13.47 -0.61 14.91
CA LEU A 232 -12.53 -0.09 15.91
C LEU A 232 -12.02 -1.18 16.87
N ALA A 233 -12.82 -2.21 17.17
CA ALA A 233 -12.39 -3.35 17.96
C ALA A 233 -11.30 -4.15 17.23
N CYS A 234 -11.51 -4.48 15.93
CA CYS A 234 -10.51 -5.15 15.11
C CYS A 234 -9.23 -4.29 14.94
N LEU A 235 -9.38 -2.99 14.66
CA LEU A 235 -8.24 -2.08 14.53
C LEU A 235 -7.48 -1.96 15.85
N GLY A 236 -8.13 -1.82 16.99
CA GLY A 236 -7.50 -1.75 18.32
C GLY A 236 -6.64 -2.96 18.61
N ARG A 237 -7.13 -4.15 18.27
CA ARG A 237 -6.39 -5.41 18.39
C ARG A 237 -5.19 -5.45 17.45
N ALA A 238 -5.34 -5.04 16.19
CA ALA A 238 -4.25 -4.95 15.22
C ALA A 238 -3.15 -4.01 15.70
N LEU A 239 -3.52 -2.80 16.18
CA LEU A 239 -2.59 -1.81 16.72
C LEU A 239 -1.79 -2.34 17.92
N ALA A 240 -2.45 -3.00 18.85
CA ALA A 240 -1.79 -3.58 20.05
C ALA A 240 -0.74 -4.63 19.68
N LEU A 241 -0.98 -5.44 18.66
CA LEU A 241 -0.04 -6.45 18.16
C LEU A 241 1.10 -5.83 17.35
N ALA A 242 0.85 -4.75 16.63
CA ALA A 242 1.78 -4.12 15.70
C ALA A 242 2.74 -3.12 16.34
N GLU A 243 2.28 -2.39 17.37
CA GLU A 243 3.03 -1.30 18.03
C GLU A 243 4.41 -1.73 18.55
N PRO A 244 4.57 -2.88 19.27
CA PRO A 244 5.86 -3.29 19.83
C PRO A 244 6.96 -3.51 18.78
N GLU A 245 6.58 -3.91 17.58
CA GLU A 245 7.50 -4.17 16.46
C GLU A 245 7.61 -3.01 15.47
N GLY A 246 6.73 -2.01 15.61
CA GLY A 246 6.76 -0.79 14.84
C GLY A 246 6.24 -0.94 13.41
N TYR A 247 5.28 -1.83 13.16
CA TYR A 247 4.63 -1.95 11.85
C TYR A 247 3.98 -0.64 11.42
N VAL A 248 4.20 -0.24 10.16
CA VAL A 248 3.62 0.97 9.59
C VAL A 248 2.85 0.66 8.30
N ARG A 249 3.51 -0.04 7.36
CA ARG A 249 2.97 -0.19 6.00
C ARG A 249 1.67 -1.00 5.94
N VAL A 250 1.49 -1.97 6.83
CA VAL A 250 0.26 -2.76 6.94
C VAL A 250 -1.00 -1.91 7.18
N PHE A 251 -0.85 -0.72 7.76
CA PHE A 251 -1.94 0.26 7.96
C PHE A 251 -1.95 1.33 6.86
N VAL A 252 -0.80 1.93 6.59
CA VAL A 252 -0.70 3.10 5.69
C VAL A 252 -1.01 2.73 4.24
N ASP A 253 -0.65 1.53 3.80
CA ASP A 253 -0.93 1.04 2.44
C ASP A 253 -2.42 0.85 2.15
N GLU A 254 -3.30 0.85 3.17
CA GLU A 254 -4.75 0.74 3.03
C GLU A 254 -5.42 2.09 2.70
N GLY A 255 -4.67 3.17 2.70
CA GLY A 255 -5.10 4.48 2.22
C GLY A 255 -6.18 5.19 3.05
N PRO A 256 -7.03 6.01 2.39
CA PRO A 256 -7.97 6.90 3.07
C PRO A 256 -8.97 6.21 4.01
N PRO A 257 -9.53 5.02 3.71
CA PRO A 257 -10.44 4.34 4.64
C PRO A 257 -9.77 4.03 5.98
N MET A 258 -8.53 3.54 5.96
CA MET A 258 -7.76 3.26 7.17
C MET A 258 -7.39 4.54 7.91
N ALA A 259 -7.00 5.61 7.21
CA ALA A 259 -6.75 6.91 7.82
C ALA A 259 -7.97 7.43 8.59
N SER A 260 -9.18 7.23 8.07
CA SER A 260 -10.44 7.57 8.75
C SER A 260 -10.62 6.77 10.05
N LEU A 261 -10.39 5.47 10.02
CA LEU A 261 -10.45 4.61 11.22
C LEU A 261 -9.38 4.97 12.26
N LEU A 262 -8.15 5.26 11.82
CA LEU A 262 -7.06 5.70 12.71
C LEU A 262 -7.41 7.03 13.41
N ARG A 263 -8.03 7.99 12.70
CA ARG A 263 -8.52 9.24 13.32
C ARG A 263 -9.62 8.97 14.36
N ALA A 264 -10.52 8.02 14.09
CA ALA A 264 -11.56 7.62 15.03
C ALA A 264 -10.95 6.92 16.26
N ALA A 265 -9.99 6.02 16.09
CA ALA A 265 -9.26 5.34 17.17
C ALA A 265 -8.47 6.31 18.05
N ALA A 266 -7.86 7.35 17.45
CA ALA A 266 -7.13 8.40 18.18
C ALA A 266 -8.01 9.14 19.21
N LYS A 267 -9.31 9.31 18.90
CA LYS A 267 -10.29 9.94 19.83
C LYS A 267 -10.61 9.08 21.04
N GLN A 268 -10.50 7.76 20.93
CA GLN A 268 -10.76 6.81 22.02
C GLN A 268 -9.60 6.62 22.99
N GLY A 269 -8.43 7.18 22.68
CA GLY A 269 -7.31 7.25 23.65
C GLY A 269 -6.34 6.08 23.65
N THR A 270 -6.56 5.03 22.89
CA THR A 270 -5.70 3.85 22.82
C THR A 270 -4.48 4.15 21.91
N THR A 271 -3.27 3.81 22.35
CA THR A 271 -2.02 3.89 21.56
C THR A 271 -1.79 5.24 20.83
N ARG A 272 -2.11 6.37 21.48
CA ARG A 272 -2.12 7.72 20.86
C ARG A 272 -0.84 8.07 20.10
N ASN A 273 0.32 7.74 20.62
CA ASN A 273 1.60 8.10 19.99
C ASN A 273 1.85 7.27 18.74
N TYR A 274 1.50 5.98 18.75
CA TYR A 274 1.63 5.11 17.61
C TYR A 274 0.66 5.51 16.48
N VAL A 275 -0.61 5.72 16.81
CA VAL A 275 -1.63 6.18 15.84
C VAL A 275 -1.24 7.54 15.24
N ARG A 276 -0.68 8.48 16.04
CA ARG A 276 -0.20 9.76 15.52
C ARG A 276 0.95 9.57 14.51
N ARG A 277 1.89 8.66 14.80
CA ARG A 277 2.97 8.31 13.86
C ARG A 277 2.42 7.74 12.55
N LEU A 278 1.46 6.79 12.61
CA LEU A 278 0.80 6.24 11.43
C LEU A 278 0.12 7.33 10.59
N LEU A 279 -0.62 8.24 11.23
CA LEU A 279 -1.29 9.35 10.54
C LEU A 279 -0.29 10.35 9.94
N ALA A 280 0.85 10.61 10.58
CA ALA A 280 1.90 11.45 10.00
C ALA A 280 2.46 10.84 8.72
N THR A 281 2.74 9.53 8.73
CA THR A 281 3.23 8.81 7.53
C THR A 281 2.19 8.82 6.40
N VAL A 282 0.88 8.69 6.70
CA VAL A 282 -0.20 8.83 5.69
C VAL A 282 -0.13 10.21 5.03
N SER A 283 0.08 11.26 5.81
CA SER A 283 0.17 12.64 5.28
C SER A 283 1.42 12.87 4.43
N GLU A 284 2.56 12.27 4.80
CA GLU A 284 3.84 12.35 4.06
C GLU A 284 3.80 11.61 2.73
N THR A 285 3.12 10.46 2.66
CA THR A 285 2.99 9.67 1.42
C THR A 285 2.04 10.30 0.40
N GLY A 286 1.46 11.46 0.70
CA GLY A 286 0.56 12.18 -0.20
C GLY A 286 -0.80 11.51 -0.40
N GLN A 287 -1.09 10.45 0.34
CA GLN A 287 -2.40 9.79 0.32
C GLN A 287 -3.48 10.62 1.03
N ASP A 288 -3.08 11.60 1.84
CA ASP A 288 -3.93 12.60 2.46
C ASP A 288 -3.60 14.04 1.98
N SER A 289 -2.77 14.21 0.94
CA SER A 289 -2.56 15.53 0.34
C SER A 289 -3.89 16.04 -0.21
N PRO A 290 -4.27 17.30 0.10
CA PRO A 290 -5.54 17.89 -0.35
C PRO A 290 -5.73 17.86 -1.88
N GLY A 291 -4.67 17.57 -2.64
CA GLY A 291 -4.69 17.49 -4.10
C GLY A 291 -4.99 16.11 -4.69
N ARG A 292 -5.04 15.02 -3.88
CA ARG A 292 -5.41 13.66 -4.34
C ARG A 292 -6.69 13.12 -3.71
N GLN A 293 -7.37 13.88 -2.87
CA GLN A 293 -8.78 13.65 -2.65
C GLN A 293 -9.44 13.79 -4.03
N ALA A 294 -9.85 12.68 -4.63
CA ALA A 294 -10.95 12.72 -5.58
C ALA A 294 -11.98 13.62 -4.90
N LEU A 295 -12.23 14.79 -5.49
CA LEU A 295 -13.10 15.80 -4.97
C LEU A 295 -14.31 15.08 -4.39
N ILE A 296 -14.55 15.19 -3.08
CA ILE A 296 -15.72 14.58 -2.39
C ILE A 296 -16.98 15.03 -3.11
N ASP A 297 -16.88 16.14 -3.85
CA ASP A 297 -17.86 16.68 -4.76
C ASP A 297 -17.10 17.11 -6.05
N PRO A 298 -17.19 16.37 -7.16
CA PRO A 298 -16.47 16.68 -8.38
C PRO A 298 -16.89 18.06 -8.92
N LEU A 299 -15.95 18.79 -9.51
CA LEU A 299 -16.26 20.05 -10.16
C LEU A 299 -17.24 19.80 -11.31
N SER A 300 -18.37 20.51 -11.30
CA SER A 300 -19.30 20.50 -12.42
C SER A 300 -18.66 21.04 -13.70
N GLU A 301 -19.21 20.72 -14.88
CA GLU A 301 -18.71 21.25 -16.16
C GLU A 301 -18.60 22.78 -16.15
N ARG A 302 -19.55 23.47 -15.54
CA ARG A 302 -19.53 24.93 -15.40
C ARG A 302 -18.44 25.44 -14.47
N GLU A 303 -18.14 24.72 -13.38
CA GLU A 303 -17.03 25.04 -12.49
C GLU A 303 -15.68 24.78 -13.16
N LEU A 304 -15.56 23.74 -13.99
CA LEU A 304 -14.39 23.49 -14.81
C LEU A 304 -14.14 24.60 -15.83
N ASP A 305 -15.19 25.11 -16.48
CA ASP A 305 -15.09 26.23 -17.42
C ASP A 305 -14.61 27.51 -16.72
N VAL A 306 -15.18 27.83 -15.56
CA VAL A 306 -14.73 28.96 -14.73
C VAL A 306 -13.26 28.75 -14.26
N LEU A 307 -12.89 27.56 -13.79
CA LEU A 307 -11.53 27.27 -13.35
C LEU A 307 -10.49 27.39 -14.46
N ARG A 308 -10.84 26.98 -15.68
CA ARG A 308 -9.98 27.17 -16.87
C ARG A 308 -9.71 28.65 -17.14
N LEU A 309 -10.74 29.48 -17.09
CA LEU A 309 -10.61 30.93 -17.31
C LEU A 309 -9.91 31.63 -16.13
N LEU A 310 -10.01 31.11 -14.92
CA LEU A 310 -9.17 31.54 -13.79
C LEU A 310 -7.67 31.29 -14.01
N GLY A 311 -7.29 30.36 -14.88
CA GLY A 311 -5.92 30.10 -15.31
C GLY A 311 -5.38 31.07 -16.35
N THR A 312 -6.18 32.00 -16.87
CA THR A 312 -5.80 33.04 -17.87
C THR A 312 -5.59 34.40 -17.19
N GLU A 313 -5.27 35.43 -17.98
CA GLU A 313 -5.16 36.81 -17.49
C GLU A 313 -6.53 37.53 -17.33
N LEU A 314 -7.65 36.87 -17.61
CA LEU A 314 -8.98 37.48 -17.57
C LEU A 314 -9.39 37.78 -16.12
N ASP A 315 -9.99 38.95 -15.90
CA ASP A 315 -10.64 39.32 -14.64
C ASP A 315 -12.08 38.76 -14.55
N GLY A 316 -12.69 38.88 -13.38
CA GLY A 316 -14.03 38.37 -13.15
C GLY A 316 -15.11 38.87 -14.13
N PRO A 317 -15.17 40.17 -14.45
CA PRO A 317 -16.06 40.71 -15.48
C PRO A 317 -15.80 40.17 -16.89
N ALA A 318 -14.54 39.94 -17.26
CA ALA A 318 -14.17 39.38 -18.55
C ALA A 318 -14.55 37.90 -18.63
N ILE A 319 -14.37 37.12 -17.57
CA ILE A 319 -14.82 35.73 -17.45
C ILE A 319 -16.35 35.65 -17.58
N ALA A 320 -17.09 36.57 -16.94
CA ALA A 320 -18.54 36.61 -17.02
C ALA A 320 -19.04 36.85 -18.47
N ARG A 321 -18.37 37.72 -19.21
CA ARG A 321 -18.66 37.98 -20.64
C ARG A 321 -18.33 36.76 -21.50
N GLU A 322 -17.20 36.13 -21.28
CA GLU A 322 -16.74 34.96 -22.04
C GLU A 322 -17.71 33.77 -21.88
N LEU A 323 -18.21 33.56 -20.66
CA LEU A 323 -19.13 32.47 -20.35
C LEU A 323 -20.61 32.84 -20.55
N MET A 324 -20.91 34.11 -20.96
CA MET A 324 -22.25 34.66 -21.10
C MET A 324 -23.14 34.49 -19.84
N VAL A 325 -22.54 34.74 -18.66
CA VAL A 325 -23.20 34.67 -17.37
C VAL A 325 -23.03 35.97 -16.58
N SER A 326 -23.78 36.14 -15.47
CA SER A 326 -23.63 37.31 -14.59
C SER A 326 -22.30 37.22 -13.80
N LEU A 327 -21.73 38.40 -13.44
CA LEU A 327 -20.58 38.47 -12.55
C LEU A 327 -20.85 37.78 -11.20
N HIS A 328 -22.10 37.85 -10.71
CA HIS A 328 -22.53 37.17 -9.50
C HIS A 328 -22.41 35.63 -9.64
N THR A 329 -22.82 35.08 -10.78
CA THR A 329 -22.69 33.66 -11.10
C THR A 329 -21.23 33.21 -11.11
N VAL A 330 -20.32 33.97 -11.72
CA VAL A 330 -18.87 33.70 -11.70
C VAL A 330 -18.33 33.69 -10.28
N ARG A 331 -18.71 34.67 -9.43
CA ARG A 331 -18.30 34.74 -8.03
C ARG A 331 -18.79 33.51 -7.23
N THR A 332 -20.02 33.07 -7.46
CA THR A 332 -20.60 31.89 -6.82
C THR A 332 -19.83 30.62 -7.21
N HIS A 333 -19.59 30.42 -8.52
CA HIS A 333 -18.78 29.28 -8.97
C HIS A 333 -17.36 29.34 -8.43
N THR A 334 -16.72 30.51 -8.40
CA THR A 334 -15.37 30.68 -7.84
C THR A 334 -15.33 30.29 -6.34
N LYS A 335 -16.34 30.70 -5.57
CA LYS A 335 -16.47 30.31 -4.15
C LYS A 335 -16.62 28.80 -3.98
N HIS A 336 -17.44 28.14 -4.80
CA HIS A 336 -17.62 26.70 -4.78
C HIS A 336 -16.34 25.98 -5.21
N ILE A 337 -15.65 26.45 -6.26
CA ILE A 337 -14.37 25.93 -6.71
C ILE A 337 -13.33 25.99 -5.57
N TYR A 338 -13.22 27.15 -4.89
CA TYR A 338 -12.28 27.30 -3.79
C TYR A 338 -12.61 26.36 -2.62
N ALA A 339 -13.89 26.19 -2.29
CA ALA A 339 -14.34 25.26 -1.27
C ALA A 339 -14.03 23.80 -1.66
N LYS A 340 -14.34 23.39 -2.89
CA LYS A 340 -14.10 22.04 -3.41
C LYS A 340 -12.60 21.72 -3.56
N LEU A 341 -11.76 22.70 -3.92
CA LEU A 341 -10.31 22.55 -4.04
C LEU A 341 -9.58 22.84 -2.71
N ALA A 342 -10.30 23.15 -1.63
CA ALA A 342 -9.76 23.53 -0.32
C ALA A 342 -8.68 24.64 -0.40
N VAL A 343 -8.92 25.66 -1.24
CA VAL A 343 -8.02 26.80 -1.46
C VAL A 343 -8.70 28.13 -1.13
N THR A 344 -7.92 29.19 -0.92
CA THR A 344 -8.44 30.50 -0.52
C THR A 344 -8.25 31.60 -1.56
N ASN A 345 -7.53 31.32 -2.65
CA ASN A 345 -7.21 32.33 -3.67
C ASN A 345 -7.04 31.72 -5.07
N ARG A 346 -7.09 32.60 -6.09
CA ARG A 346 -6.99 32.26 -7.51
C ARG A 346 -5.71 31.51 -7.86
N ARG A 347 -4.54 31.98 -7.36
CA ARG A 347 -3.25 31.36 -7.66
C ARG A 347 -3.16 29.94 -7.14
N ALA A 348 -3.68 29.72 -5.93
CA ALA A 348 -3.74 28.38 -5.34
C ALA A 348 -4.68 27.45 -6.11
N ALA A 349 -5.86 27.95 -6.54
CA ALA A 349 -6.79 27.15 -7.35
C ALA A 349 -6.19 26.72 -8.69
N VAL A 350 -5.51 27.63 -9.39
CA VAL A 350 -4.84 27.33 -10.67
C VAL A 350 -3.69 26.33 -10.49
N ARG A 351 -2.91 26.45 -9.43
CA ARG A 351 -1.83 25.50 -9.10
C ARG A 351 -2.39 24.11 -8.85
N VAL A 352 -3.39 23.97 -7.99
CA VAL A 352 -4.04 22.69 -7.67
C VAL A 352 -4.69 22.08 -8.93
N ALA A 353 -5.31 22.89 -9.79
CA ALA A 353 -5.86 22.43 -11.05
C ALA A 353 -4.78 21.85 -12.01
N ALA A 354 -3.58 22.44 -12.00
CA ALA A 354 -2.45 21.94 -12.77
C ALA A 354 -1.89 20.64 -12.19
N GLU A 355 -1.81 20.50 -10.86
CA GLU A 355 -1.39 19.29 -10.14
C GLU A 355 -2.37 18.12 -10.34
N LEU A 356 -3.67 18.43 -10.48
CA LEU A 356 -4.73 17.44 -10.72
C LEU A 356 -4.89 17.06 -12.20
N ASN A 357 -4.04 17.54 -13.10
CA ASN A 357 -4.15 17.33 -14.57
C ASN A 357 -5.56 17.64 -15.12
N LEU A 358 -6.26 18.61 -14.55
CA LEU A 358 -7.57 19.02 -15.06
C LEU A 358 -7.40 19.65 -16.47
N PRO A 359 -8.24 19.31 -17.46
CA PRO A 359 -7.97 19.60 -18.88
C PRO A 359 -7.80 21.09 -19.18
N ARG A 360 -6.61 21.45 -19.68
CA ARG A 360 -6.32 22.76 -20.27
C ARG A 360 -6.85 22.79 -21.70
N THR A 361 -7.76 23.72 -21.98
CA THR A 361 -8.26 24.14 -23.30
C THR A 361 -8.57 23.05 -24.35
N ARG A 362 -9.85 22.85 -24.69
CA ARG A 362 -10.22 22.52 -26.06
C ARG A 362 -10.06 23.80 -26.90
N ASN A 363 -9.07 23.85 -27.79
CA ASN A 363 -9.09 24.80 -28.93
C ASN A 363 -10.38 24.54 -29.73
N ARG A 364 -11.35 25.42 -29.63
CA ARG A 364 -12.30 25.60 -30.73
C ARG A 364 -11.56 26.41 -31.78
N GLN A 365 -11.05 25.75 -32.81
CA GLN A 365 -10.82 26.41 -34.11
C GLN A 365 -12.17 26.76 -34.72
N PRO A 366 -12.23 27.92 -35.43
CA PRO A 366 -13.44 28.51 -35.99
C PRO A 366 -14.13 27.64 -37.02
#